data_faed35cd4aa7a6eea119673527d5eab9
#
_entry.id   faed35cd4aa7a6eea119673527d5eab9
#
_cell.length_a   1.000
_cell.length_b   1.000
_cell.length_c   1.000
_cell.angle_alpha   90.00
_cell.angle_beta   90.00
_cell.angle_gamma   90.00
#
_symmetry.space_group_name_H-M   'P 1'
#
loop_
_entity.id
_entity.type
_entity.pdbx_description
1 polymer ?
#
loop_
_entity_poly.entity_id
_entity_poly.type
_entity_poly.pdbx_seq_one_letter_code
_entity_poly.pdbx_strand_id
1 'polypeptide(L)'
;EISLGLVGSEMCIRDRCYTAINLPYGSLSSMMIRESSERDKLSVLRMGLSPIGKIVAATCTLPLVKLLGNDQAAWIKVMSVWAVLALALLLLCFFRCEEKVQIEARKKDEKLPIPTMLKALFANQYFWAVMLLWTVQSVSFTITGTILPYYCKYIFNNDTWMYSALFLTETLVLVVGIFICSPLIKKFGKRNIAFVGGFVALGGQILFFLNPYSFGFMVMSCVTRAIGLAPLNAVVFSMVGDVVEFGQWKNHIRQESLIFAGGSIGTKVGAGLASAVITGLLSSSGYVSSSAGITAQPETALEMIVSLYKFGPILIAAVIIVTLFGYKLDKMYPAIMQELTEREAHGQL
;
A
#
# COMPACT_ATOMS: atom_id res chain seq x y z
N GLU A 1 27.25 -16.10 -15.91
CA GLU A 1 27.32 -14.77 -15.25
C GLU A 1 26.42 -13.80 -16.00
N ILE A 2 25.20 -13.60 -15.50
CA ILE A 2 24.35 -12.52 -15.98
C ILE A 2 25.00 -11.24 -15.45
N SER A 3 25.46 -10.38 -16.35
CA SER A 3 26.15 -9.15 -15.95
C SER A 3 25.22 -8.29 -15.07
N LEU A 4 25.71 -7.84 -13.93
CA LEU A 4 24.98 -6.97 -12.97
C LEU A 4 24.34 -5.74 -13.65
N GLY A 5 24.94 -5.27 -14.75
CA GLY A 5 24.41 -4.19 -15.58
C GLY A 5 23.12 -4.55 -16.34
N LEU A 6 22.97 -5.80 -16.77
CA LEU A 6 21.76 -6.25 -17.48
C LEU A 6 20.56 -6.36 -16.52
N VAL A 7 20.78 -6.91 -15.34
CA VAL A 7 19.73 -7.00 -14.27
C VAL A 7 19.28 -5.61 -13.85
N GLY A 8 20.19 -4.66 -13.74
CA GLY A 8 19.83 -3.27 -13.41
C GLY A 8 18.97 -2.58 -14.48
N SER A 9 19.29 -2.81 -15.77
CA SER A 9 18.52 -2.23 -16.88
C SER A 9 17.11 -2.83 -17.00
N GLU A 10 16.95 -4.13 -16.82
CA GLU A 10 15.64 -4.79 -16.85
C GLU A 10 14.74 -4.32 -15.70
N MET A 11 15.26 -4.15 -14.49
CA MET A 11 14.53 -3.58 -13.38
C MET A 11 14.07 -2.14 -13.68
N CYS A 12 14.94 -1.32 -14.29
CA CYS A 12 14.57 0.04 -14.68
C CYS A 12 13.48 0.09 -15.74
N ILE A 13 13.52 -0.79 -16.75
CA ILE A 13 12.49 -0.87 -17.80
C ILE A 13 11.15 -1.29 -17.18
N ARG A 14 11.13 -2.35 -16.38
CA ARG A 14 9.93 -2.80 -15.68
C ARG A 14 9.31 -1.70 -14.81
N ASP A 15 10.12 -0.99 -14.04
CA ASP A 15 9.64 0.06 -13.15
C ASP A 15 9.10 1.28 -13.91
N ARG A 16 9.70 1.61 -15.05
CA ARG A 16 9.17 2.68 -15.94
C ARG A 16 7.82 2.30 -16.54
N CYS A 17 7.70 1.10 -17.10
CA CYS A 17 6.43 0.60 -17.66
C CYS A 17 5.34 0.51 -16.57
N TYR A 18 5.68 -0.02 -15.40
CA TYR A 18 4.75 -0.08 -14.26
C TYR A 18 4.27 1.31 -13.83
N THR A 19 5.19 2.26 -13.73
CA THR A 19 4.86 3.64 -13.32
C THR A 19 4.00 4.34 -14.38
N ALA A 20 4.31 4.15 -15.67
CA ALA A 20 3.55 4.73 -16.78
C ALA A 20 2.08 4.25 -16.80
N ILE A 21 1.82 3.01 -16.40
CA ILE A 21 0.45 2.46 -16.29
C ILE A 21 -0.20 2.86 -14.96
N ASN A 22 0.54 2.77 -13.86
CA ASN A 22 -0.04 2.90 -12.52
C ASN A 22 -0.39 4.34 -12.14
N LEU A 23 0.32 5.35 -12.67
CA LEU A 23 0.01 6.74 -12.36
C LEU A 23 -1.33 7.19 -12.97
N PRO A 24 -1.61 7.00 -14.28
CA PRO A 24 -2.93 7.31 -14.85
C PRO A 24 -4.05 6.50 -14.21
N TYR A 25 -3.83 5.19 -13.98
CA TYR A 25 -4.79 4.33 -13.30
C TYR A 25 -5.09 4.79 -11.86
N GLY A 26 -4.07 5.29 -11.16
CA GLY A 26 -4.21 5.84 -9.80
C GLY A 26 -5.08 7.09 -9.79
N SER A 27 -4.79 8.07 -10.67
CA SER A 27 -5.50 9.33 -10.77
C SER A 27 -6.92 9.17 -11.32
N LEU A 28 -7.19 8.14 -12.13
CA LEU A 28 -8.50 7.88 -12.72
C LEU A 28 -9.60 7.79 -11.64
N SER A 29 -9.33 7.24 -10.48
CA SER A 29 -10.31 7.10 -9.41
C SER A 29 -10.87 8.44 -8.90
N SER A 30 -10.09 9.50 -8.89
CA SER A 30 -10.51 10.86 -8.52
C SER A 30 -11.16 11.63 -9.68
N MET A 31 -10.89 11.21 -10.92
CA MET A 31 -11.50 11.78 -12.12
C MET A 31 -12.85 11.14 -12.50
N MET A 32 -13.08 9.91 -12.07
CA MET A 32 -14.34 9.19 -12.30
C MET A 32 -15.47 9.66 -11.38
N ILE A 33 -15.15 9.93 -10.11
CA ILE A 33 -16.14 10.15 -9.04
C ILE A 33 -15.72 11.34 -8.19
N ARG A 34 -16.62 12.33 -8.12
CA ARG A 34 -16.44 13.52 -7.28
C ARG A 34 -17.02 13.34 -5.88
N GLU A 35 -18.11 12.57 -5.76
CA GLU A 35 -18.75 12.34 -4.48
C GLU A 35 -17.88 11.46 -3.59
N SER A 36 -17.56 11.96 -2.37
CA SER A 36 -16.67 11.28 -1.43
C SER A 36 -17.18 9.89 -1.04
N SER A 37 -18.49 9.75 -0.82
CA SER A 37 -19.12 8.46 -0.43
C SER A 37 -18.94 7.37 -1.51
N GLU A 38 -19.09 7.71 -2.77
CA GLU A 38 -18.90 6.77 -3.88
C GLU A 38 -17.41 6.48 -4.12
N ARG A 39 -16.55 7.48 -3.92
CA ARG A 39 -15.09 7.31 -3.97
C ARG A 39 -14.58 6.40 -2.86
N ASP A 40 -15.19 6.44 -1.67
CA ASP A 40 -14.90 5.51 -0.58
C ASP A 40 -15.22 4.06 -0.97
N LYS A 41 -16.38 3.83 -1.59
CA LYS A 41 -16.75 2.50 -2.09
C LYS A 41 -15.76 2.00 -3.15
N LEU A 42 -15.35 2.86 -4.08
CA LEU A 42 -14.37 2.52 -5.11
C LEU A 42 -13.01 2.18 -4.47
N SER A 43 -12.57 2.95 -3.48
CA SER A 43 -11.35 2.67 -2.72
C SER A 43 -11.39 1.32 -2.03
N VAL A 44 -12.51 1.01 -1.34
CA VAL A 44 -12.74 -0.28 -0.67
C VAL A 44 -12.69 -1.43 -1.67
N LEU A 45 -13.38 -1.32 -2.81
CA LEU A 45 -13.36 -2.35 -3.86
C LEU A 45 -11.94 -2.55 -4.42
N ARG A 46 -11.26 -1.47 -4.77
CA ARG A 46 -9.88 -1.51 -5.29
C ARG A 46 -8.93 -2.19 -4.31
N MET A 47 -8.95 -1.78 -3.06
CA MET A 47 -8.03 -2.29 -2.03
C MET A 47 -8.42 -3.68 -1.54
N GLY A 48 -9.69 -4.04 -1.58
CA GLY A 48 -10.17 -5.38 -1.24
C GLY A 48 -9.90 -6.41 -2.34
N LEU A 49 -10.09 -6.05 -3.61
CA LEU A 49 -9.87 -6.97 -4.74
C LEU A 49 -8.39 -7.17 -5.09
N SER A 50 -7.53 -6.18 -4.85
CA SER A 50 -6.10 -6.25 -5.18
C SER A 50 -5.37 -7.43 -4.49
N PRO A 51 -5.52 -7.69 -3.17
CA PRO A 51 -4.92 -8.85 -2.53
C PRO A 51 -5.50 -10.19 -3.04
N ILE A 52 -6.78 -10.24 -3.40
CA ILE A 52 -7.42 -11.44 -3.97
C ILE A 52 -6.73 -11.80 -5.28
N GLY A 53 -6.53 -10.82 -6.18
CA GLY A 53 -5.80 -11.04 -7.43
C GLY A 53 -4.37 -11.54 -7.20
N LYS A 54 -3.69 -11.00 -6.18
CA LYS A 54 -2.35 -11.46 -5.78
C LYS A 54 -2.34 -12.91 -5.29
N ILE A 55 -3.32 -13.32 -4.48
CA ILE A 55 -3.46 -14.70 -4.01
C ILE A 55 -3.72 -15.63 -5.19
N VAL A 56 -4.66 -15.28 -6.07
CA VAL A 56 -4.99 -16.09 -7.27
C VAL A 56 -3.75 -16.29 -8.15
N ALA A 57 -3.04 -15.21 -8.46
CA ALA A 57 -1.82 -15.29 -9.26
C ALA A 57 -0.75 -16.18 -8.59
N ALA A 58 -0.49 -15.98 -7.28
CA ALA A 58 0.51 -16.75 -6.55
C ALA A 58 0.14 -18.25 -6.45
N THR A 59 -1.15 -18.55 -6.20
CA THR A 59 -1.62 -19.93 -6.02
C THR A 59 -1.71 -20.70 -7.34
N CYS A 60 -2.13 -20.04 -8.42
CA CYS A 60 -2.33 -20.71 -9.71
C CYS A 60 -1.04 -20.85 -10.53
N THR A 61 -0.04 -19.98 -10.36
CA THR A 61 1.16 -19.98 -11.20
C THR A 61 1.96 -21.26 -11.07
N LEU A 62 2.27 -21.70 -9.83
CA LEU A 62 3.10 -22.90 -9.62
C LEU A 62 2.45 -24.20 -10.11
N PRO A 63 1.15 -24.48 -9.85
CA PRO A 63 0.48 -25.64 -10.43
C PRO A 63 0.45 -25.61 -11.95
N LEU A 64 0.19 -24.45 -12.58
CA LEU A 64 0.19 -24.32 -14.03
C LEU A 64 1.57 -24.60 -14.65
N VAL A 65 2.64 -24.09 -14.03
CA VAL A 65 4.02 -24.34 -14.47
C VAL A 65 4.35 -25.83 -14.37
N LYS A 66 3.96 -26.50 -13.27
CA LYS A 66 4.16 -27.95 -13.08
C LYS A 66 3.40 -28.77 -14.12
N LEU A 67 2.15 -28.40 -14.43
CA LEU A 67 1.34 -29.06 -15.45
C LEU A 67 1.94 -28.96 -16.86
N LEU A 68 2.68 -27.87 -17.15
CA LEU A 68 3.28 -27.61 -18.46
C LEU A 68 4.72 -28.13 -18.61
N GLY A 69 5.23 -28.89 -17.63
CA GLY A 69 6.54 -29.53 -17.72
C GLY A 69 7.61 -29.01 -16.80
N ASN A 70 7.34 -27.93 -16.02
CA ASN A 70 8.24 -27.33 -15.01
C ASN A 70 9.61 -26.90 -15.57
N ASP A 71 9.66 -26.57 -16.85
CA ASP A 71 10.83 -26.08 -17.57
C ASP A 71 10.74 -24.56 -17.82
N GLN A 72 11.79 -23.98 -18.38
CA GLN A 72 11.80 -22.55 -18.73
C GLN A 72 10.70 -22.19 -19.73
N ALA A 73 10.38 -23.09 -20.67
CA ALA A 73 9.31 -22.87 -21.64
C ALA A 73 7.93 -22.84 -20.98
N ALA A 74 7.71 -23.68 -19.95
CA ALA A 74 6.48 -23.66 -19.14
C ALA A 74 6.31 -22.31 -18.41
N TRP A 75 7.38 -21.78 -17.81
CA TRP A 75 7.35 -20.45 -17.18
C TRP A 75 6.99 -19.34 -18.17
N ILE A 76 7.59 -19.35 -19.37
CA ILE A 76 7.29 -18.36 -20.42
C ILE A 76 5.81 -18.44 -20.82
N LYS A 77 5.27 -19.63 -21.04
CA LYS A 77 3.85 -19.84 -21.41
C LYS A 77 2.91 -19.32 -20.32
N VAL A 78 3.13 -19.68 -19.06
CA VAL A 78 2.28 -19.25 -17.94
C VAL A 78 2.34 -17.73 -17.75
N MET A 79 3.53 -17.14 -17.80
CA MET A 79 3.66 -15.68 -17.69
C MET A 79 3.03 -14.96 -18.87
N SER A 80 3.08 -15.52 -20.08
CA SER A 80 2.40 -14.95 -21.25
C SER A 80 0.88 -14.97 -21.08
N VAL A 81 0.31 -16.05 -20.52
CA VAL A 81 -1.14 -16.10 -20.20
C VAL A 81 -1.52 -15.00 -19.20
N TRP A 82 -0.74 -14.82 -18.14
CA TRP A 82 -0.99 -13.74 -17.17
C TRP A 82 -0.85 -12.35 -17.81
N ALA A 83 0.13 -12.16 -18.71
CA ALA A 83 0.31 -10.89 -19.43
C ALA A 83 -0.88 -10.57 -20.34
N VAL A 84 -1.38 -11.55 -21.09
CA VAL A 84 -2.57 -11.38 -21.95
C VAL A 84 -3.81 -11.07 -21.11
N LEU A 85 -4.01 -11.77 -20.00
CA LEU A 85 -5.14 -11.51 -19.09
C LEU A 85 -5.04 -10.10 -18.49
N ALA A 86 -3.87 -9.67 -18.06
CA ALA A 86 -3.64 -8.33 -17.53
C ALA A 86 -3.92 -7.26 -18.59
N LEU A 87 -3.45 -7.47 -19.84
CA LEU A 87 -3.71 -6.57 -20.94
C LEU A 87 -5.21 -6.47 -21.24
N ALA A 88 -5.93 -7.60 -21.28
CA ALA A 88 -7.37 -7.63 -21.52
C ALA A 88 -8.14 -6.86 -20.44
N LEU A 89 -7.77 -7.02 -19.15
CA LEU A 89 -8.37 -6.28 -18.05
C LEU A 89 -8.08 -4.77 -18.11
N LEU A 90 -6.86 -4.38 -18.50
CA LEU A 90 -6.50 -2.97 -18.68
C LEU A 90 -7.27 -2.33 -19.85
N LEU A 91 -7.41 -3.05 -20.97
CA LEU A 91 -8.22 -2.58 -22.11
C LEU A 91 -9.70 -2.48 -21.73
N LEU A 92 -10.23 -3.45 -20.98
CA LEU A 92 -11.60 -3.38 -20.45
C LEU A 92 -11.78 -2.14 -19.56
N CYS A 93 -10.83 -1.85 -18.70
CA CYS A 93 -10.83 -0.63 -17.88
C CYS A 93 -10.83 0.62 -18.77
N PHE A 94 -9.96 0.69 -19.78
CA PHE A 94 -9.85 1.81 -20.68
C PHE A 94 -11.17 2.10 -21.45
N PHE A 95 -11.85 1.06 -21.95
CA PHE A 95 -13.08 1.21 -22.71
C PHE A 95 -14.34 1.42 -21.87
N ARG A 96 -14.32 1.03 -20.59
CA ARG A 96 -15.50 1.09 -19.72
C ARG A 96 -15.46 2.20 -18.67
N CYS A 97 -14.28 2.70 -18.33
CA CYS A 97 -14.14 3.78 -17.37
C CYS A 97 -14.15 5.14 -18.09
N GLU A 98 -15.11 5.98 -17.73
CA GLU A 98 -15.25 7.33 -18.25
C GLU A 98 -14.84 8.37 -17.22
N GLU A 99 -14.11 9.39 -17.63
CA GLU A 99 -13.79 10.54 -16.82
C GLU A 99 -15.03 11.45 -16.76
N LYS A 100 -15.77 11.40 -15.64
CA LYS A 100 -17.01 12.18 -15.45
C LYS A 100 -16.77 13.55 -14.82
N VAL A 101 -15.67 13.69 -14.10
CA VAL A 101 -15.28 14.98 -13.52
C VAL A 101 -14.66 15.80 -14.65
N GLN A 102 -15.52 16.49 -15.42
CA GLN A 102 -15.06 17.49 -16.36
C GLN A 102 -14.48 18.66 -15.55
N ILE A 103 -13.17 18.68 -15.45
CA ILE A 103 -12.47 19.89 -15.12
C ILE A 103 -12.70 20.79 -16.33
N GLU A 104 -13.42 21.91 -16.16
CA GLU A 104 -13.43 22.93 -17.22
C GLU A 104 -11.98 23.11 -17.62
N ALA A 105 -11.70 22.75 -18.88
CA ALA A 105 -10.36 22.77 -19.39
C ALA A 105 -9.85 24.21 -19.21
N ARG A 106 -9.03 24.42 -18.18
CA ARG A 106 -8.26 25.65 -18.02
C ARG A 106 -7.74 25.97 -19.40
N LYS A 107 -8.08 27.15 -19.94
CA LYS A 107 -7.75 27.56 -21.31
C LYS A 107 -6.38 26.99 -21.64
N LYS A 108 -6.28 26.20 -22.67
CA LYS A 108 -5.15 25.34 -23.06
C LYS A 108 -3.77 26.02 -23.06
N ASP A 109 -3.75 27.35 -22.89
CA ASP A 109 -2.58 28.21 -23.00
C ASP A 109 -1.88 28.56 -21.67
N GLU A 110 -2.45 28.26 -20.50
CA GLU A 110 -1.78 28.50 -19.22
C GLU A 110 -1.17 27.22 -18.66
N LYS A 111 -0.06 26.76 -19.24
CA LYS A 111 0.81 25.78 -18.59
C LYS A 111 1.49 26.45 -17.40
N LEU A 112 1.01 26.18 -16.19
CA LEU A 112 1.69 26.63 -14.98
C LEU A 112 3.12 26.09 -14.96
N PRO A 113 4.12 26.93 -14.60
CA PRO A 113 5.48 26.49 -14.44
C PRO A 113 5.55 25.35 -13.39
N ILE A 114 6.31 24.30 -13.68
CA ILE A 114 6.50 23.16 -12.76
C ILE A 114 6.88 23.61 -11.33
N PRO A 115 7.77 24.60 -11.13
CA PRO A 115 8.10 25.10 -9.79
C PRO A 115 6.88 25.63 -9.02
N THR A 116 5.95 26.31 -9.70
CA THR A 116 4.72 26.82 -9.08
C THR A 116 3.81 25.67 -8.64
N MET A 117 3.69 24.64 -9.46
CA MET A 117 2.93 23.43 -9.14
C MET A 117 3.54 22.70 -7.94
N LEU A 118 4.85 22.54 -7.90
CA LEU A 118 5.55 21.91 -6.77
C LEU A 118 5.42 22.73 -5.48
N LYS A 119 5.53 24.05 -5.58
CA LYS A 119 5.33 24.95 -4.42
C LYS A 119 3.93 24.83 -3.84
N ALA A 120 2.91 24.80 -4.68
CA ALA A 120 1.51 24.61 -4.25
C ALA A 120 1.29 23.23 -3.63
N LEU A 121 1.91 22.18 -4.19
CA LEU A 121 1.86 20.82 -3.66
C LEU A 121 2.47 20.75 -2.25
N PHE A 122 3.66 21.27 -2.07
CA PHE A 122 4.36 21.24 -0.79
C PHE A 122 3.74 22.16 0.27
N ALA A 123 3.02 23.18 -0.15
CA ALA A 123 2.22 24.04 0.74
C ALA A 123 0.93 23.37 1.25
N ASN A 124 0.55 22.24 0.69
CA ASN A 124 -0.59 21.45 1.13
C ASN A 124 -0.20 20.55 2.32
N GLN A 125 -0.57 20.96 3.52
CA GLN A 125 -0.23 20.22 4.75
C GLN A 125 -0.81 18.80 4.79
N TYR A 126 -1.99 18.56 4.21
CA TYR A 126 -2.61 17.25 4.18
C TYR A 126 -1.97 16.32 3.15
N PHE A 127 -1.30 16.87 2.14
CA PHE A 127 -0.45 16.10 1.24
C PHE A 127 0.60 15.31 2.03
N TRP A 128 1.36 15.97 2.91
CA TRP A 128 2.38 15.31 3.71
C TRP A 128 1.81 14.24 4.65
N ALA A 129 0.65 14.49 5.25
CA ALA A 129 0.00 13.53 6.14
C ALA A 129 -0.41 12.25 5.38
N VAL A 130 -1.07 12.39 4.23
CA VAL A 130 -1.52 11.22 3.43
C VAL A 130 -0.33 10.51 2.78
N MET A 131 0.69 11.26 2.35
CA MET A 131 1.94 10.71 1.85
C MET A 131 2.64 9.85 2.90
N LEU A 132 2.73 10.34 4.14
CA LEU A 132 3.31 9.59 5.25
C LEU A 132 2.51 8.32 5.54
N LEU A 133 1.17 8.41 5.61
CA LEU A 133 0.31 7.24 5.81
C LEU A 133 0.50 6.18 4.73
N TRP A 134 0.57 6.59 3.47
CA TRP A 134 0.77 5.66 2.34
C TRP A 134 2.17 5.03 2.35
N THR A 135 3.20 5.83 2.67
CA THR A 135 4.57 5.34 2.83
C THR A 135 4.68 4.35 3.98
N VAL A 136 4.12 4.66 5.14
CA VAL A 136 4.14 3.81 6.33
C VAL A 136 3.39 2.50 6.11
N GLN A 137 2.30 2.53 5.34
CA GLN A 137 1.60 1.32 4.90
C GLN A 137 2.51 0.42 4.06
N SER A 138 3.25 0.99 3.11
CA SER A 138 4.22 0.25 2.30
C SER A 138 5.37 -0.32 3.14
N VAL A 139 5.89 0.46 4.08
CA VAL A 139 6.91 0.01 5.06
C VAL A 139 6.38 -1.16 5.88
N SER A 140 5.12 -1.10 6.34
CA SER A 140 4.48 -2.19 7.09
C SER A 140 4.47 -3.50 6.31
N PHE A 141 4.03 -3.46 5.05
CA PHE A 141 4.06 -4.65 4.18
C PHE A 141 5.47 -5.17 3.95
N THR A 142 6.45 -4.28 3.80
CA THR A 142 7.84 -4.67 3.60
C THR A 142 8.43 -5.32 4.85
N ILE A 143 8.22 -4.74 6.03
CA ILE A 143 8.70 -5.29 7.30
C ILE A 143 8.12 -6.69 7.52
N THR A 144 6.80 -6.82 7.45
CA THR A 144 6.13 -8.11 7.64
C THR A 144 6.58 -9.13 6.59
N GLY A 145 6.59 -8.75 5.31
CA GLY A 145 6.98 -9.65 4.21
C GLY A 145 8.44 -10.08 4.25
N THR A 146 9.33 -9.27 4.81
CA THR A 146 10.76 -9.60 4.91
C THR A 146 11.08 -10.39 6.18
N ILE A 147 10.55 -9.99 7.34
CA ILE A 147 10.95 -10.58 8.63
C ILE A 147 10.19 -11.89 8.91
N LEU A 148 8.93 -11.99 8.51
CA LEU A 148 8.10 -13.16 8.79
C LEU A 148 8.68 -14.48 8.25
N PRO A 149 9.24 -14.57 7.03
CA PRO A 149 9.92 -15.77 6.57
C PRO A 149 11.12 -16.17 7.46
N TYR A 150 11.95 -15.19 7.85
CA TYR A 150 13.07 -15.45 8.75
C TYR A 150 12.59 -15.93 10.12
N TYR A 151 11.53 -15.32 10.64
CA TYR A 151 10.93 -15.71 11.90
C TYR A 151 10.44 -17.17 11.88
N CYS A 152 9.69 -17.56 10.85
CA CYS A 152 9.19 -18.92 10.70
C CYS A 152 10.34 -19.92 10.53
N LYS A 153 11.36 -19.57 9.74
CA LYS A 153 12.50 -20.45 9.46
C LYS A 153 13.37 -20.69 10.69
N TYR A 154 13.75 -19.63 11.39
CA TYR A 154 14.79 -19.73 12.42
C TYR A 154 14.24 -19.82 13.86
N ILE A 155 13.04 -19.30 14.13
CA ILE A 155 12.45 -19.36 15.48
C ILE A 155 11.50 -20.56 15.59
N PHE A 156 10.67 -20.82 14.57
CA PHE A 156 9.76 -21.96 14.57
C PHE A 156 10.33 -23.22 13.90
N ASN A 157 11.53 -23.17 13.32
CA ASN A 157 12.15 -24.25 12.55
C ASN A 157 11.22 -24.81 11.46
N ASN A 158 10.45 -23.94 10.82
CA ASN A 158 9.48 -24.30 9.81
C ASN A 158 9.52 -23.34 8.63
N ASP A 159 10.00 -23.84 7.48
CA ASP A 159 10.26 -23.01 6.31
C ASP A 159 9.03 -22.70 5.45
N THR A 160 7.95 -23.49 5.58
CA THR A 160 6.96 -23.50 4.48
C THR A 160 5.53 -23.28 4.96
N TRP A 161 4.96 -24.19 5.76
CA TRP A 161 3.54 -24.15 6.01
C TRP A 161 3.14 -23.06 7.02
N MET A 162 3.96 -22.80 8.05
CA MET A 162 3.66 -21.77 9.04
C MET A 162 3.68 -20.37 8.42
N TYR A 163 4.68 -20.08 7.59
CA TYR A 163 4.70 -18.83 6.83
C TYR A 163 3.48 -18.67 5.93
N SER A 164 3.15 -19.72 5.16
CA SER A 164 2.00 -19.71 4.26
C SER A 164 0.68 -19.52 5.02
N ALA A 165 0.53 -20.20 6.15
CA ALA A 165 -0.65 -20.09 6.99
C ALA A 165 -0.82 -18.68 7.57
N LEU A 166 0.27 -18.09 8.11
CA LEU A 166 0.26 -16.73 8.65
C LEU A 166 -0.02 -15.70 7.55
N PHE A 167 0.64 -15.81 6.40
CA PHE A 167 0.44 -14.90 5.27
C PHE A 167 -0.98 -14.95 4.72
N LEU A 168 -1.53 -16.15 4.54
CA LEU A 168 -2.92 -16.33 4.08
C LEU A 168 -3.91 -15.80 5.11
N THR A 169 -3.72 -16.14 6.38
CA THR A 169 -4.59 -15.65 7.48
C THR A 169 -4.58 -14.13 7.54
N GLU A 170 -3.40 -13.50 7.56
CA GLU A 170 -3.27 -12.04 7.60
C GLU A 170 -3.95 -11.40 6.37
N THR A 171 -3.72 -11.96 5.18
CA THR A 171 -4.29 -11.42 3.93
C THR A 171 -5.80 -11.58 3.89
N LEU A 172 -6.34 -12.74 4.26
CA LEU A 172 -7.79 -12.98 4.26
C LEU A 172 -8.50 -12.09 5.29
N VAL A 173 -7.96 -11.99 6.50
CA VAL A 173 -8.52 -11.11 7.54
C VAL A 173 -8.47 -9.65 7.11
N LEU A 174 -7.38 -9.21 6.46
CA LEU A 174 -7.27 -7.86 5.91
C LEU A 174 -8.35 -7.61 4.85
N VAL A 175 -8.54 -8.52 3.90
CA VAL A 175 -9.55 -8.39 2.85
C VAL A 175 -10.94 -8.30 3.44
N VAL A 176 -11.31 -9.23 4.31
CA VAL A 176 -12.62 -9.23 4.99
C VAL A 176 -12.81 -7.93 5.79
N GLY A 177 -11.77 -7.51 6.52
CA GLY A 177 -11.76 -6.26 7.28
C GLY A 177 -12.00 -5.03 6.41
N ILE A 178 -11.37 -4.95 5.23
CA ILE A 178 -11.57 -3.84 4.27
C ILE A 178 -13.04 -3.75 3.84
N PHE A 179 -13.68 -4.87 3.49
CA PHE A 179 -15.10 -4.86 3.10
C PHE A 179 -16.03 -4.49 4.26
N ILE A 180 -15.76 -4.99 5.48
CA ILE A 180 -16.52 -4.63 6.68
C ILE A 180 -16.36 -3.14 7.01
N CYS A 181 -15.24 -2.51 6.69
CA CYS A 181 -15.03 -1.08 6.93
C CYS A 181 -15.96 -0.19 6.09
N SER A 182 -16.45 -0.64 4.93
CA SER A 182 -17.29 0.18 4.03
C SER A 182 -18.49 0.84 4.72
N PRO A 183 -19.39 0.13 5.43
CA PRO A 183 -20.49 0.76 6.17
C PRO A 183 -20.01 1.59 7.36
N LEU A 184 -18.91 1.21 7.99
CA LEU A 184 -18.35 1.93 9.14
C LEU A 184 -17.77 3.29 8.73
N ILE A 185 -17.15 3.39 7.56
CA ILE A 185 -16.62 4.64 7.00
C ILE A 185 -17.74 5.68 6.88
N LYS A 186 -18.91 5.28 6.38
CA LYS A 186 -20.06 6.18 6.24
C LYS A 186 -20.57 6.70 7.59
N LYS A 187 -20.51 5.86 8.63
CA LYS A 187 -21.05 6.21 9.95
C LYS A 187 -20.09 7.05 10.80
N PHE A 188 -18.81 6.72 10.77
CA PHE A 188 -17.82 7.28 11.70
C PHE A 188 -16.77 8.20 11.02
N GLY A 189 -16.73 8.23 9.68
CA GLY A 189 -15.74 8.97 8.91
C GLY A 189 -14.42 8.22 8.73
N LYS A 190 -13.66 8.61 7.72
CA LYS A 190 -12.40 7.94 7.29
C LYS A 190 -11.32 7.98 8.36
N ARG A 191 -11.07 9.19 8.88
CA ARG A 191 -10.03 9.44 9.88
C ARG A 191 -10.29 8.67 11.18
N ASN A 192 -11.52 8.69 11.69
CA ASN A 192 -11.80 8.10 13.01
C ASN A 192 -11.67 6.57 12.97
N ILE A 193 -12.12 5.92 11.88
CA ILE A 193 -12.01 4.47 11.74
C ILE A 193 -10.54 4.06 11.58
N ALA A 194 -9.75 4.77 10.76
CA ALA A 194 -8.34 4.49 10.61
C ALA A 194 -7.56 4.75 11.92
N PHE A 195 -7.96 5.76 12.68
CA PHE A 195 -7.37 6.09 13.98
C PHE A 195 -7.61 4.97 15.01
N VAL A 196 -8.86 4.52 15.15
CA VAL A 196 -9.20 3.36 16.00
C VAL A 196 -8.48 2.11 15.52
N GLY A 197 -8.41 1.91 14.19
CA GLY A 197 -7.66 0.81 13.58
C GLY A 197 -6.19 0.80 13.99
N GLY A 198 -5.54 1.97 14.07
CA GLY A 198 -4.18 2.10 14.56
C GLY A 198 -3.99 1.58 15.98
N PHE A 199 -4.92 1.88 16.90
CA PHE A 199 -4.89 1.33 18.26
C PHE A 199 -5.13 -0.16 18.30
N VAL A 200 -6.04 -0.69 17.47
CA VAL A 200 -6.27 -2.13 17.37
C VAL A 200 -5.02 -2.85 16.85
N ALA A 201 -4.34 -2.29 15.84
CA ALA A 201 -3.08 -2.83 15.33
C ALA A 201 -1.98 -2.82 16.39
N LEU A 202 -1.89 -1.73 17.19
CA LEU A 202 -0.97 -1.64 18.32
C LEU A 202 -1.27 -2.70 19.39
N GLY A 203 -2.55 -2.87 19.75
CA GLY A 203 -3.00 -3.90 20.68
C GLY A 203 -2.64 -5.31 20.20
N GLY A 204 -2.83 -5.59 18.90
CA GLY A 204 -2.42 -6.84 18.28
C GLY A 204 -0.92 -7.11 18.41
N GLN A 205 -0.10 -6.07 18.29
CA GLN A 205 1.35 -6.23 18.46
C GLN A 205 1.74 -6.42 19.94
N ILE A 206 1.03 -5.80 20.87
CA ILE A 206 1.24 -6.03 22.30
C ILE A 206 0.93 -7.48 22.68
N LEU A 207 -0.09 -8.11 22.09
CA LEU A 207 -0.36 -9.54 22.29
C LEU A 207 0.82 -10.44 21.94
N PHE A 208 1.59 -10.07 20.91
CA PHE A 208 2.79 -10.80 20.52
C PHE A 208 3.89 -10.78 21.61
N PHE A 209 3.97 -9.71 22.42
CA PHE A 209 4.93 -9.61 23.50
C PHE A 209 4.70 -10.62 24.64
N LEU A 210 3.46 -11.09 24.82
CA LEU A 210 3.12 -12.03 25.88
C LEU A 210 3.85 -13.36 25.70
N ASN A 211 3.91 -13.88 24.48
CA ASN A 211 4.69 -15.07 24.17
C ASN A 211 5.15 -15.08 22.70
N PRO A 212 6.33 -14.52 22.40
CA PRO A 212 6.85 -14.44 21.04
C PRO A 212 7.12 -15.80 20.39
N TYR A 213 7.43 -16.80 21.20
CA TYR A 213 7.80 -18.14 20.73
C TYR A 213 6.60 -19.08 20.50
N SER A 214 5.38 -18.61 20.78
CA SER A 214 4.16 -19.38 20.54
C SER A 214 3.53 -19.03 19.19
N PHE A 215 3.31 -20.05 18.37
CA PHE A 215 2.62 -19.90 17.09
C PHE A 215 1.19 -19.35 17.26
N GLY A 216 0.46 -19.78 18.31
CA GLY A 216 -0.89 -19.30 18.60
C GLY A 216 -0.94 -17.80 18.90
N PHE A 217 -0.02 -17.28 19.70
CA PHE A 217 0.08 -15.84 19.98
C PHE A 217 0.46 -15.05 18.72
N MET A 218 1.30 -15.62 17.88
CA MET A 218 1.65 -15.01 16.59
C MET A 218 0.45 -14.92 15.65
N VAL A 219 -0.35 -15.97 15.53
CA VAL A 219 -1.60 -15.95 14.75
C VAL A 219 -2.57 -14.89 15.29
N MET A 220 -2.80 -14.85 16.61
CA MET A 220 -3.66 -13.85 17.24
C MET A 220 -3.17 -12.42 16.96
N SER A 221 -1.87 -12.19 17.06
CA SER A 221 -1.24 -10.91 16.74
C SER A 221 -1.44 -10.53 15.28
N CYS A 222 -1.18 -11.46 14.34
CA CYS A 222 -1.40 -11.24 12.90
C CYS A 222 -2.85 -10.90 12.58
N VAL A 223 -3.80 -11.64 13.15
CA VAL A 223 -5.25 -11.40 12.97
C VAL A 223 -5.64 -10.02 13.50
N THR A 224 -5.29 -9.71 14.74
CA THR A 224 -5.66 -8.43 15.36
C THR A 224 -5.01 -7.25 14.64
N ARG A 225 -3.75 -7.39 14.22
CA ARG A 225 -3.05 -6.38 13.43
C ARG A 225 -3.68 -6.17 12.07
N ALA A 226 -4.07 -7.24 11.37
CA ALA A 226 -4.75 -7.17 10.08
C ALA A 226 -6.10 -6.45 10.19
N ILE A 227 -6.90 -6.75 11.23
CA ILE A 227 -8.14 -6.04 11.53
C ILE A 227 -7.86 -4.55 11.76
N GLY A 228 -6.80 -4.23 12.50
CA GLY A 228 -6.44 -2.85 12.80
C GLY A 228 -5.93 -2.07 11.59
N LEU A 229 -5.24 -2.69 10.65
CA LEU A 229 -4.74 -2.05 9.44
C LEU A 229 -5.77 -1.99 8.30
N ALA A 230 -6.82 -2.79 8.35
CA ALA A 230 -7.87 -2.83 7.33
C ALA A 230 -8.54 -1.47 7.09
N PRO A 231 -8.92 -0.67 8.10
CA PRO A 231 -9.52 0.64 7.90
C PRO A 231 -8.60 1.59 7.12
N LEU A 232 -7.33 1.68 7.46
CA LEU A 232 -6.37 2.53 6.74
C LEU A 232 -6.22 2.09 5.28
N ASN A 233 -6.13 0.78 5.04
CA ASN A 233 -6.09 0.23 3.68
C ASN A 233 -7.35 0.60 2.88
N ALA A 234 -8.52 0.57 3.50
CA ALA A 234 -9.79 0.88 2.86
C ALA A 234 -9.89 2.35 2.41
N VAL A 235 -9.36 3.29 3.22
CA VAL A 235 -9.60 4.73 3.02
C VAL A 235 -8.45 5.50 2.39
N VAL A 236 -7.22 4.98 2.37
CA VAL A 236 -6.04 5.74 1.97
C VAL A 236 -6.17 6.39 0.58
N PHE A 237 -6.70 5.68 -0.40
CA PHE A 237 -6.89 6.22 -1.75
C PHE A 237 -8.01 7.25 -1.83
N SER A 238 -9.06 7.09 -1.02
CA SER A 238 -10.09 8.10 -0.92
C SER A 238 -9.57 9.38 -0.24
N MET A 239 -8.75 9.24 0.81
CA MET A 239 -8.08 10.38 1.46
C MET A 239 -7.15 11.13 0.50
N VAL A 240 -6.48 10.42 -0.42
CA VAL A 240 -5.69 11.08 -1.49
C VAL A 240 -6.58 11.99 -2.34
N GLY A 241 -7.76 11.54 -2.73
CA GLY A 241 -8.72 12.36 -3.46
C GLY A 241 -9.19 13.60 -2.67
N ASP A 242 -9.43 13.45 -1.37
CA ASP A 242 -9.81 14.58 -0.50
C ASP A 242 -8.68 15.63 -0.42
N VAL A 243 -7.42 15.20 -0.44
CA VAL A 243 -6.25 16.09 -0.48
C VAL A 243 -6.12 16.83 -1.80
N VAL A 244 -6.53 16.22 -2.91
CA VAL A 244 -6.60 16.89 -4.23
C VAL A 244 -7.58 18.05 -4.18
N GLU A 245 -8.79 17.82 -3.65
CA GLU A 245 -9.82 18.83 -3.54
C GLU A 245 -9.46 19.94 -2.55
N PHE A 246 -8.82 19.60 -1.43
CA PHE A 246 -8.26 20.60 -0.52
C PHE A 246 -7.18 21.46 -1.20
N GLY A 247 -6.34 20.85 -2.03
CA GLY A 247 -5.32 21.58 -2.82
C GLY A 247 -5.96 22.55 -3.80
N GLN A 248 -7.02 22.13 -4.48
CA GLN A 248 -7.81 22.98 -5.39
C GLN A 248 -8.48 24.14 -4.63
N TRP A 249 -9.10 23.86 -3.51
CA TRP A 249 -9.75 24.87 -2.68
C TRP A 249 -8.77 25.94 -2.16
N LYS A 250 -7.60 25.52 -1.67
CA LYS A 250 -6.63 26.40 -1.02
C LYS A 250 -5.75 27.17 -2.02
N ASN A 251 -5.30 26.47 -3.08
CA ASN A 251 -4.26 26.97 -4.00
C ASN A 251 -4.80 27.27 -5.39
N HIS A 252 -6.10 27.06 -5.65
CA HIS A 252 -6.74 27.18 -6.96
C HIS A 252 -6.07 26.34 -8.05
N ILE A 253 -5.35 25.29 -7.66
CA ILE A 253 -4.63 24.40 -8.58
C ILE A 253 -4.99 22.96 -8.24
N ARG A 254 -5.59 22.24 -9.19
CA ARG A 254 -5.88 20.83 -9.04
C ARG A 254 -4.70 19.99 -9.52
N GLN A 255 -4.17 19.10 -8.66
CA GLN A 255 -2.90 18.40 -8.89
C GLN A 255 -2.99 16.91 -8.62
N GLU A 256 -3.95 16.22 -9.22
CA GLU A 256 -4.17 14.78 -9.01
C GLU A 256 -2.92 13.95 -9.30
N SER A 257 -2.42 14.06 -10.52
CA SER A 257 -1.27 13.25 -10.97
C SER A 257 -0.01 13.47 -10.14
N LEU A 258 0.24 14.70 -9.67
CA LEU A 258 1.40 15.02 -8.83
C LEU A 258 1.26 14.41 -7.42
N ILE A 259 0.06 14.43 -6.86
CA ILE A 259 -0.19 13.83 -5.53
C ILE A 259 -0.03 12.31 -5.62
N PHE A 260 -0.58 11.66 -6.66
CA PHE A 260 -0.38 10.23 -6.87
C PHE A 260 1.08 9.86 -7.18
N ALA A 261 1.80 10.70 -7.94
CA ALA A 261 3.23 10.51 -8.18
C ALA A 261 4.03 10.56 -6.88
N GLY A 262 3.74 11.55 -6.03
CA GLY A 262 4.32 11.66 -4.69
C GLY A 262 4.08 10.37 -3.89
N GLY A 263 2.83 9.84 -3.84
CA GLY A 263 2.50 8.56 -3.21
C GLY A 263 3.32 7.40 -3.72
N SER A 264 3.43 7.29 -5.03
CA SER A 264 4.23 6.24 -5.66
C SER A 264 5.72 6.34 -5.30
N ILE A 265 6.28 7.54 -5.23
CA ILE A 265 7.65 7.77 -4.78
C ILE A 265 7.80 7.38 -3.31
N GLY A 266 6.89 7.85 -2.44
CA GLY A 266 6.91 7.55 -1.02
C GLY A 266 6.88 6.04 -0.73
N THR A 267 6.02 5.28 -1.42
CA THR A 267 5.95 3.82 -1.25
C THR A 267 7.24 3.11 -1.66
N LYS A 268 7.86 3.50 -2.78
CA LYS A 268 9.11 2.89 -3.26
C LYS A 268 10.29 3.23 -2.36
N VAL A 269 10.43 4.51 -1.99
CA VAL A 269 11.48 4.97 -1.07
C VAL A 269 11.30 4.33 0.31
N GLY A 270 10.06 4.31 0.84
CA GLY A 270 9.76 3.69 2.12
C GLY A 270 10.08 2.20 2.15
N ALA A 271 9.67 1.44 1.13
CA ALA A 271 9.99 0.01 1.02
C ALA A 271 11.49 -0.24 0.89
N GLY A 272 12.19 0.55 0.07
CA GLY A 272 13.63 0.45 -0.11
C GLY A 272 14.41 0.73 1.18
N LEU A 273 14.07 1.82 1.88
CA LEU A 273 14.68 2.17 3.17
C LEU A 273 14.39 1.11 4.24
N ALA A 274 13.14 0.61 4.32
CA ALA A 274 12.79 -0.46 5.26
C ALA A 274 13.62 -1.72 5.00
N SER A 275 13.74 -2.14 3.73
CA SER A 275 14.55 -3.30 3.36
C SER A 275 16.04 -3.08 3.71
N ALA A 276 16.59 -1.90 3.41
CA ALA A 276 17.98 -1.57 3.73
C ALA A 276 18.26 -1.57 5.23
N VAL A 277 17.35 -0.99 6.03
CA VAL A 277 17.46 -0.98 7.51
C VAL A 277 17.39 -2.39 8.06
N ILE A 278 16.42 -3.21 7.63
CA ILE A 278 16.28 -4.60 8.07
C ILE A 278 17.54 -5.40 7.75
N THR A 279 18.00 -5.32 6.49
CA THR A 279 19.20 -6.06 6.06
C THR A 279 20.45 -5.57 6.78
N GLY A 280 20.60 -4.26 6.99
CA GLY A 280 21.71 -3.68 7.74
C GLY A 280 21.72 -4.14 9.21
N LEU A 281 20.59 -4.15 9.90
CA LEU A 281 20.46 -4.61 11.28
C LEU A 281 20.70 -6.13 11.40
N LEU A 282 20.20 -6.93 10.46
CA LEU A 282 20.50 -8.37 10.44
C LEU A 282 21.99 -8.62 10.17
N SER A 283 22.62 -7.91 9.23
CA SER A 283 24.04 -8.04 8.96
C SER A 283 24.91 -7.65 10.17
N SER A 284 24.56 -6.55 10.84
CA SER A 284 25.29 -6.09 12.05
C SER A 284 25.13 -7.03 13.24
N SER A 285 24.05 -7.83 13.30
CA SER A 285 23.83 -8.84 14.32
C SER A 285 24.57 -10.17 14.05
N GLY A 286 25.37 -10.25 12.98
CA GLY A 286 26.13 -11.45 12.62
C GLY A 286 25.30 -12.49 11.86
N TYR A 287 24.18 -12.11 11.26
CA TYR A 287 23.39 -13.02 10.43
C TYR A 287 24.22 -13.57 9.25
N VAL A 288 24.30 -14.88 9.13
CA VAL A 288 25.01 -15.58 8.05
C VAL A 288 24.01 -16.04 6.99
N SER A 289 24.12 -15.45 5.79
CA SER A 289 23.32 -15.91 4.65
C SER A 289 23.88 -17.23 4.13
N SER A 290 23.11 -18.31 4.24
CA SER A 290 23.48 -19.62 3.70
C SER A 290 22.58 -19.99 2.54
N SER A 291 23.19 -20.21 1.38
CA SER A 291 22.54 -20.79 0.20
C SER A 291 22.40 -22.31 0.28
N ALA A 292 23.00 -22.97 1.28
CA ALA A 292 23.14 -24.43 1.36
C ALA A 292 22.36 -25.09 2.51
N GLY A 293 21.24 -24.54 2.95
CA GLY A 293 20.38 -25.15 3.97
C GLY A 293 20.32 -24.37 5.29
N ILE A 294 19.67 -24.98 6.30
CA ILE A 294 19.55 -24.39 7.64
C ILE A 294 20.93 -24.37 8.30
N THR A 295 21.54 -23.21 8.35
CA THR A 295 22.74 -22.99 9.15
C THR A 295 22.29 -22.48 10.51
N ALA A 296 22.89 -22.99 11.60
CA ALA A 296 22.69 -22.45 12.92
C ALA A 296 23.09 -20.97 12.93
N GLN A 297 22.14 -20.10 13.26
CA GLN A 297 22.38 -18.66 13.33
C GLN A 297 22.91 -18.29 14.72
N PRO A 298 23.76 -17.25 14.84
CA PRO A 298 24.16 -16.70 16.13
C PRO A 298 22.95 -16.24 16.94
N GLU A 299 23.02 -16.36 18.26
CA GLU A 299 21.94 -15.96 19.17
C GLU A 299 21.57 -14.48 18.99
N THR A 300 22.57 -13.62 18.77
CA THR A 300 22.39 -12.19 18.48
C THR A 300 21.54 -11.93 17.22
N ALA A 301 21.69 -12.77 16.18
CA ALA A 301 20.88 -12.66 14.97
C ALA A 301 19.43 -13.11 15.21
N LEU A 302 19.22 -14.15 16.01
CA LEU A 302 17.88 -14.61 16.41
C LEU A 302 17.16 -13.55 17.24
N GLU A 303 17.83 -12.97 18.23
CA GLU A 303 17.30 -11.87 19.02
C GLU A 303 16.95 -10.64 18.16
N MET A 304 17.77 -10.33 17.16
CA MET A 304 17.50 -9.24 16.23
C MET A 304 16.24 -9.51 15.40
N ILE A 305 16.04 -10.73 14.89
CA ILE A 305 14.82 -11.12 14.15
C ILE A 305 13.59 -10.92 15.04
N VAL A 306 13.65 -11.40 16.29
CA VAL A 306 12.55 -11.24 17.26
C VAL A 306 12.31 -9.75 17.56
N SER A 307 13.35 -8.95 17.76
CA SER A 307 13.26 -7.52 18.06
C SER A 307 12.67 -6.73 16.91
N LEU A 308 13.09 -7.00 15.68
CA LEU A 308 12.53 -6.35 14.48
C LEU A 308 11.04 -6.64 14.33
N TYR A 309 10.61 -7.88 14.56
CA TYR A 309 9.19 -8.24 14.51
C TYR A 309 8.39 -7.68 15.69
N LYS A 310 9.01 -7.49 16.87
CA LYS A 310 8.39 -6.84 18.03
C LYS A 310 8.19 -5.35 17.83
N PHE A 311 9.24 -4.63 17.51
CA PHE A 311 9.25 -3.16 17.54
C PHE A 311 8.85 -2.50 16.20
N GLY A 312 9.11 -3.17 15.07
CA GLY A 312 8.75 -2.63 13.75
C GLY A 312 7.27 -2.25 13.62
N PRO A 313 6.33 -3.18 13.87
CA PRO A 313 4.90 -2.88 13.77
C PRO A 313 4.40 -1.88 14.83
N ILE A 314 5.03 -1.79 16.01
CA ILE A 314 4.70 -0.76 17.02
C ILE A 314 5.02 0.62 16.48
N LEU A 315 6.23 0.79 15.94
CA LEU A 315 6.65 2.06 15.36
C LEU A 315 5.68 2.51 14.26
N ILE A 316 5.29 1.58 13.40
CA ILE A 316 4.31 1.82 12.33
C ILE A 316 2.97 2.27 12.91
N ALA A 317 2.42 1.53 13.86
CA ALA A 317 1.14 1.87 14.49
C ALA A 317 1.20 3.25 15.18
N ALA A 318 2.31 3.56 15.87
CA ALA A 318 2.53 4.84 16.51
C ALA A 318 2.54 5.99 15.48
N VAL A 319 3.25 5.84 14.35
CA VAL A 319 3.28 6.85 13.29
C VAL A 319 1.89 7.05 12.67
N ILE A 320 1.13 5.98 12.43
CA ILE A 320 -0.25 6.05 11.94
C ILE A 320 -1.12 6.85 12.92
N ILE A 321 -1.08 6.52 14.21
CA ILE A 321 -1.88 7.17 15.25
C ILE A 321 -1.52 8.67 15.34
N VAL A 322 -0.24 9.02 15.41
CA VAL A 322 0.23 10.41 15.52
C VAL A 322 -0.19 11.22 14.28
N THR A 323 -0.02 10.65 13.08
CA THR A 323 -0.39 11.33 11.83
C THR A 323 -1.90 11.57 11.76
N LEU A 324 -2.72 10.57 12.10
CA LEU A 324 -4.18 10.68 12.09
C LEU A 324 -4.70 11.58 13.22
N PHE A 325 -3.98 11.70 14.33
CA PHE A 325 -4.34 12.65 15.39
C PHE A 325 -4.34 14.09 14.87
N GLY A 326 -3.35 14.46 14.07
CA GLY A 326 -3.24 15.78 13.42
C GLY A 326 -4.15 15.98 12.21
N TYR A 327 -4.72 14.92 11.63
CA TYR A 327 -5.51 14.98 10.42
C TYR A 327 -6.95 15.44 10.71
N LYS A 328 -7.31 16.65 10.26
CA LYS A 328 -8.64 17.28 10.52
C LYS A 328 -9.48 17.47 9.25
N LEU A 329 -8.99 17.03 8.09
CA LEU A 329 -9.63 17.31 6.80
C LEU A 329 -11.06 16.76 6.72
N ASP A 330 -11.35 15.58 7.26
CA ASP A 330 -12.69 14.98 7.26
C ASP A 330 -13.78 15.91 7.81
N LYS A 331 -13.45 16.72 8.83
CA LYS A 331 -14.39 17.67 9.42
C LYS A 331 -14.62 18.90 8.55
N MET A 332 -13.61 19.33 7.83
CA MET A 332 -13.65 20.51 6.96
C MET A 332 -14.18 20.18 5.56
N TYR A 333 -14.11 18.92 5.18
CA TYR A 333 -14.38 18.46 3.82
C TYR A 333 -15.77 18.86 3.28
N PRO A 334 -16.89 18.71 4.05
CA PRO A 334 -18.21 19.13 3.56
C PRO A 334 -18.28 20.63 3.21
N ALA A 335 -17.69 21.49 4.04
CA ALA A 335 -17.64 22.94 3.81
C ALA A 335 -16.78 23.29 2.59
N ILE A 336 -15.64 22.60 2.42
CA ILE A 336 -14.75 22.78 1.27
C ILE A 336 -15.49 22.41 -0.03
N MET A 337 -16.21 21.30 -0.03
CA MET A 337 -16.95 20.86 -1.22
C MET A 337 -18.11 21.80 -1.59
N GLN A 338 -18.81 22.32 -0.57
CA GLN A 338 -19.85 23.31 -0.80
C GLN A 338 -19.27 24.57 -1.47
N GLU A 339 -18.20 25.11 -0.91
CA GLU A 339 -17.54 26.32 -1.43
C GLU A 339 -16.97 26.09 -2.85
N LEU A 340 -16.35 24.91 -3.11
CA LEU A 340 -15.86 24.57 -4.45
C LEU A 340 -17.01 24.51 -5.46
N THR A 341 -18.15 23.94 -5.08
CA THR A 341 -19.32 23.84 -5.96
C THR A 341 -19.92 25.23 -6.25
N GLU A 342 -19.97 26.11 -5.26
CA GLU A 342 -20.41 27.48 -5.44
C GLU A 342 -19.46 28.27 -6.36
N ARG A 343 -18.14 28.14 -6.17
CA ARG A 343 -17.13 28.78 -7.06
C ARG A 343 -17.22 28.28 -8.51
N GLU A 344 -17.48 26.99 -8.71
CA GLU A 344 -17.69 26.42 -10.03
C GLU A 344 -18.95 26.99 -10.70
N ALA A 345 -20.05 27.08 -9.97
CA ALA A 345 -21.30 27.66 -10.47
C ALA A 345 -21.14 29.13 -10.90
N HIS A 346 -20.20 29.85 -10.29
CA HIS A 346 -19.89 31.23 -10.62
C HIS A 346 -18.71 31.41 -11.61
N GLY A 347 -18.14 30.33 -12.14
CA GLY A 347 -17.01 30.39 -13.10
C GLY A 347 -15.72 30.98 -12.50
N GLN A 348 -15.50 30.83 -11.17
CA GLN A 348 -14.38 31.40 -10.43
C GLN A 348 -13.25 30.40 -10.14
N LEU A 349 -13.17 29.31 -10.89
CA LEU A 349 -12.13 28.29 -10.75
C LEU A 349 -10.99 28.47 -11.75
#